data_f97b61eda30a76a1db7f69015cc98946
#
_entry.id   f97b61eda30a76a1db7f69015cc98946
#
_cell.length_a   1.000
_cell.length_b   1.000
_cell.length_c   1.000
_cell.angle_alpha   90.00
_cell.angle_beta   90.00
_cell.angle_gamma   90.00
#
_symmetry.space_group_name_H-M   'P 1'
#
loop_
_entity.id
_entity.type
_entity.pdbx_description
1 polymer ?
#
loop_
_entity_poly.entity_id
_entity_poly.type
_entity_poly.pdbx_seq_one_letter_code
_entity_poly.pdbx_strand_id
1 'polypeptide(L)' 'AKRPDRVMIYDDQVVVVDYKFGQKESKTYISQMKEYVGLIRQMDYKQVTGYIWYVELDKIEAV' A
#
# COMPACT_ATOMS: atom_id res chain seq x y z
N ALA A 1 -7.96 3.14 12.64
CA ALA A 1 -7.22 2.49 11.56
C ALA A 1 -6.92 3.50 10.45
N LYS A 2 -5.70 3.48 9.96
CA LYS A 2 -5.32 4.36 8.88
C LYS A 2 -5.75 3.78 7.55
N ARG A 3 -6.25 4.63 6.68
CA ARG A 3 -6.61 4.24 5.32
C ARG A 3 -5.48 4.57 4.38
N PRO A 4 -5.22 3.74 3.35
CA PRO A 4 -4.29 4.13 2.32
C PRO A 4 -4.84 5.32 1.53
N ASP A 5 -3.96 6.08 0.92
CA ASP A 5 -4.36 7.27 0.19
C ASP A 5 -5.12 6.95 -1.08
N ARG A 6 -4.83 5.81 -1.68
CA ARG A 6 -5.46 5.43 -2.94
C ARG A 6 -5.62 3.92 -3.04
N VAL A 7 -6.82 3.51 -3.44
CA VAL A 7 -7.12 2.11 -3.73
C VAL A 7 -7.71 2.05 -5.14
N MET A 8 -7.10 1.24 -6.00
CA MET A 8 -7.55 1.07 -7.37
C MET A 8 -7.99 -0.38 -7.57
N ILE A 9 -9.19 -0.57 -8.07
CA ILE A 9 -9.76 -1.90 -8.27
C ILE A 9 -9.94 -2.13 -9.76
N TYR A 10 -9.35 -3.22 -10.26
CA TYR A 10 -9.41 -3.63 -11.66
C TYR A 10 -9.82 -5.09 -11.71
N ASP A 11 -11.07 -5.37 -12.04
CA ASP A 11 -11.58 -6.75 -12.09
C ASP A 11 -11.22 -7.52 -10.81
N ASP A 12 -10.28 -8.47 -10.88
CA ASP A 12 -9.86 -9.27 -9.73
C ASP A 12 -8.59 -8.76 -9.06
N GLN A 13 -8.13 -7.57 -9.44
CA GLN A 13 -6.89 -7.00 -8.93
C GLN A 13 -7.15 -5.74 -8.12
N VAL A 14 -6.42 -5.59 -7.03
CA VAL A 14 -6.46 -4.38 -6.22
C VAL A 14 -5.05 -3.86 -6.06
N VAL A 15 -4.87 -2.58 -6.33
CA VAL A 15 -3.60 -1.89 -6.11
C VAL A 15 -3.82 -0.83 -5.04
N VAL A 16 -3.02 -0.89 -4.00
CA VAL A 16 -3.12 0.02 -2.85
C VAL A 16 -1.86 0.86 -2.82
N VAL A 17 -2.01 2.17 -2.77
CA VAL A 17 -0.87 3.10 -2.71
C VAL A 17 -1.02 4.03 -1.53
N ASP A 18 0.05 4.19 -0.79
CA ASP A 18 0.12 5.16 0.30
C ASP A 18 1.27 6.12 0.02
N TYR A 19 0.99 7.42 0.06
CA TYR A 19 1.99 8.45 -0.17
C TYR A 19 2.57 8.90 1.16
N LYS A 20 3.89 8.91 1.25
CA LYS A 20 4.58 9.41 2.44
C LYS A 20 5.42 10.62 2.07
N PHE A 21 5.21 11.69 2.79
CA PHE A 21 5.98 12.91 2.65
C PHE A 21 7.00 12.96 3.78
N GLY A 22 8.15 13.53 3.53
CA GLY A 22 9.26 13.50 4.46
C GLY A 22 10.35 12.60 3.94
N GLN A 23 11.51 12.63 4.59
CA GLN A 23 12.71 11.98 4.11
C GLN A 23 13.03 10.69 4.85
N LYS A 24 12.06 10.12 5.54
CA LYS A 24 12.30 8.97 6.39
C LYS A 24 11.47 7.78 5.95
N GLU A 25 12.14 6.67 5.70
CA GLU A 25 11.50 5.37 5.52
C GLU A 25 11.28 4.74 6.88
N SER A 26 10.22 3.96 7.02
CA SER A 26 9.90 3.32 8.28
C SER A 26 9.34 1.93 8.06
N LYS A 27 9.82 0.99 8.85
CA LYS A 27 9.27 -0.38 8.86
C LYS A 27 7.80 -0.39 9.30
N THR A 28 7.38 0.59 10.07
CA THR A 28 5.99 0.72 10.50
C THR A 28 5.07 0.93 9.29
N TYR A 29 5.51 1.71 8.31
CA TYR A 29 4.73 1.94 7.10
C TYR A 29 4.52 0.63 6.33
N ILE A 30 5.57 -0.17 6.24
CA ILE A 30 5.52 -1.46 5.54
C ILE A 30 4.58 -2.41 6.28
N SER A 31 4.68 -2.48 7.60
CA SER A 31 3.81 -3.33 8.41
C SER A 31 2.34 -2.95 8.28
N GLN A 32 2.05 -1.66 8.29
CA GLN A 32 0.68 -1.17 8.11
C GLN A 32 0.12 -1.52 6.74
N MET A 33 0.94 -1.38 5.70
CA MET A 33 0.52 -1.73 4.35
C MET A 33 0.31 -3.23 4.20
N LYS A 34 1.18 -4.06 4.76
CA LYS A 34 1.01 -5.51 4.74
C LYS A 34 -0.28 -5.96 5.40
N GLU A 35 -0.60 -5.34 6.53
CA GLU A 35 -1.83 -5.63 7.25
C GLU A 35 -3.05 -5.26 6.41
N TYR A 36 -3.02 -4.10 5.79
CA TYR A 36 -4.12 -3.65 4.94
C TYR A 36 -4.29 -4.55 3.72
N VAL A 37 -3.20 -4.88 3.05
CA VAL A 37 -3.21 -5.80 1.90
C VAL A 37 -3.78 -7.16 2.30
N GLY A 38 -3.40 -7.65 3.48
CA GLY A 38 -3.93 -8.92 4.00
C GLY A 38 -5.43 -8.89 4.19
N LEU A 39 -5.97 -7.78 4.70
CA LEU A 39 -7.41 -7.62 4.86
C LEU A 39 -8.14 -7.64 3.52
N ILE A 40 -7.59 -6.98 2.52
CA ILE A 40 -8.20 -6.94 1.19
C ILE A 40 -8.16 -8.32 0.53
N ARG A 41 -7.09 -9.07 0.73
CA ARG A 41 -6.99 -10.44 0.19
C ARG A 41 -8.10 -11.34 0.70
N GLN A 42 -8.60 -11.10 1.90
CA GLN A 42 -9.71 -11.86 2.46
C GLN A 42 -11.04 -11.58 1.75
N MET A 43 -11.07 -10.59 0.87
CA MET A 43 -12.27 -10.22 0.10
C MET A 43 -12.32 -10.90 -1.27
N ASP A 44 -11.56 -11.98 -1.47
CA ASP A 44 -11.57 -12.81 -2.67
C ASP A 44 -11.02 -12.16 -3.95
N TYR A 45 -10.16 -11.17 -3.81
CA TYR A 45 -9.43 -10.65 -4.97
C TYR A 45 -8.25 -11.55 -5.29
N LYS A 46 -8.02 -11.84 -6.57
CA LYS A 46 -6.93 -12.71 -6.99
C LYS A 46 -5.55 -12.11 -6.78
N GLN A 47 -5.43 -10.83 -6.98
CA GLN A 47 -4.16 -10.14 -6.78
C GLN A 47 -4.37 -8.86 -5.99
N VAL A 48 -3.59 -8.71 -4.94
CA VAL A 48 -3.58 -7.47 -4.14
C VAL A 48 -2.12 -7.06 -3.98
N THR A 49 -1.80 -5.86 -4.43
CA THR A 49 -0.45 -5.32 -4.36
C THR A 49 -0.47 -4.01 -3.60
N GLY A 50 0.45 -3.85 -2.68
CA GLY A 50 0.60 -2.61 -1.93
C GLY A 50 1.90 -1.91 -2.29
N TYR A 51 1.86 -0.58 -2.38
CA TYR A 51 3.03 0.24 -2.63
C TYR A 51 3.07 1.39 -1.64
N ILE A 52 4.28 1.73 -1.22
CA ILE A 52 4.52 2.95 -0.47
C ILE A 52 5.37 3.86 -1.36
N TRP A 53 4.87 5.05 -1.62
CA TRP A 53 5.58 6.03 -2.42
C TRP A 53 6.12 7.13 -1.50
N TYR A 54 7.44 7.13 -1.35
CA TYR A 54 8.15 8.17 -0.61
C TYR A 54 8.39 9.33 -1.57
N VAL A 55 7.48 10.31 -1.54
CA VAL A 55 7.41 11.35 -2.57
C VAL A 55 8.69 12.19 -2.62
N GLU A 56 9.20 12.59 -1.47
CA GLU A 56 10.41 13.42 -1.43
C GLU A 56 11.68 12.67 -1.77
N LEU A 57 11.68 11.35 -1.62
CA LEU A 57 12.81 10.51 -1.98
C LEU A 57 12.72 9.99 -3.41
N ASP A 58 11.62 10.26 -4.08
CA ASP A 58 11.30 9.73 -5.41
C ASP A 58 11.49 8.22 -5.47
N LYS A 59 10.96 7.53 -4.46
CA LYS A 59 11.13 6.10 -4.30
C LYS A 59 9.80 5.42 -4.07
N ILE A 60 9.55 4.34 -4.81
CA ILE A 60 8.37 3.50 -4.64
C ILE A 60 8.83 2.13 -4.14
N GLU A 61 8.25 1.69 -3.05
CA GLU A 61 8.56 0.40 -2.47
C GLU A 61 7.34 -0.51 -2.54
N ALA A 62 7.51 -1.68 -3.15
CA ALA A 62 6.47 -2.70 -3.19
C ALA A 62 6.45 -3.48 -1.88
N VAL A 63 5.27 -3.75 -1.41
CA VAL A 63 5.07 -4.44 -0.13
C VAL A 63 4.48 -5.82 -0.36
#